data_01c9dcd5803838c5c47832af247f5a01
#
_entry.id   01c9dcd5803838c5c47832af247f5a01
#
_cell.length_a   1.000
_cell.length_b   1.000
_cell.length_c   1.000
_cell.angle_alpha   90.00
_cell.angle_beta   90.00
_cell.angle_gamma   90.00
#
_symmetry.space_group_name_H-M   'P 1'
#
loop_
_entity.id
_entity.type
_entity.pdbx_description
1 polymer ?
#
loop_
_entity_poly.entity_id
_entity_poly.type
_entity_poly.pdbx_seq_one_letter_code
_entity_poly.pdbx_strand_id
1 'polypeptide(L)'
;LAVGIAGARKAADLGKAPVSDAKIDGTGYHATGSLPCRMGNDKPMQCEFGVIRGKPGNAEVHITPPGGLKRVLTFMGDKVTTNPGEKLKAVKQGYDWSVEVNDYEHYTIPEAVISGG
;
A
#
# COMPACT_ATOMS: atom_id res chain seq x y z
N LEU A 1 20.41 -18.65 9.03
CA LEU A 1 19.74 -18.58 9.02
C LEU A 1 19.25 -18.63 9.04
N ALA A 2 19.81 -18.76 8.76
CA ALA A 2 19.14 -18.78 8.54
C ALA A 2 18.59 -18.70 8.57
N VAL A 3 18.89 -18.79 8.05
CA VAL A 3 18.20 -18.80 7.82
C VAL A 3 17.56 -18.50 7.77
N GLY A 4 18.10 -18.67 7.55
CA GLY A 4 17.45 -18.51 7.15
C GLY A 4 17.10 -18.24 7.11
N ILE A 5 17.14 -18.15 6.69
CA ILE A 5 16.77 -17.89 6.39
C ILE A 5 16.45 -17.68 6.28
N ALA A 6 16.59 -17.77 5.42
CA ALA A 6 16.21 -17.62 5.24
C ALA A 6 15.82 -17.37 5.20
N GLY A 7 16.23 -17.54 5.11
CA GLY A 7 15.83 -17.33 4.89
C GLY A 7 15.78 -16.95 5.01
N ALA A 8 15.88 -16.96 4.54
CA ALA A 8 15.80 -16.57 4.64
C ALA A 8 15.96 -16.13 4.73
N ARG A 9 16.22 -15.79 4.43
CA ARG A 9 16.26 -15.33 4.52
C ARG A 9 16.34 -14.88 4.76
N LYS A 10 16.77 -15.11 4.56
CA LYS A 10 16.78 -14.72 4.87
C LYS A 10 16.79 -14.07 5.35
N ALA A 11 17.39 -14.34 5.27
CA ALA A 11 17.31 -13.84 5.77
C ALA A 11 17.48 -13.27 5.90
N ALA A 12 17.90 -13.17 5.80
CA ALA A 12 17.83 -12.71 6.02
C ALA A 12 17.97 -12.18 6.14
N ASP A 13 18.34 -11.99 5.96
CA ASP A 13 18.22 -11.53 6.27
C ASP A 13 18.37 -11.02 6.77
N LEU A 14 18.83 -10.92 6.79
CA LEU A 14 18.82 -10.48 7.26
C LEU A 14 19.02 -9.71 7.80
N GLY A 15 19.12 -9.26 8.08
CA GLY A 15 19.15 -8.57 8.51
C GLY A 15 19.50 -7.57 8.44
N LYS A 16 19.55 -6.86 8.05
CA LYS A 16 19.45 -6.03 7.88
C LYS A 16 19.41 -4.97 7.88
N ALA A 17 19.78 -4.62 7.87
CA ALA A 17 19.47 -3.66 7.76
C ALA A 17 19.19 -2.85 7.17
N PRO A 18 19.28 -2.26 6.86
CA PRO A 18 18.56 -1.29 6.85
C PRO A 18 17.41 -1.44 6.51
N VAL A 19 17.12 -1.55 6.87
CA VAL A 19 16.21 -1.29 6.60
C VAL A 19 15.36 -1.50 5.58
N SER A 20 15.58 -1.90 4.74
CA SER A 20 14.67 -2.11 3.67
C SER A 20 13.89 -3.37 3.92
N ASP A 21 12.60 -3.29 3.64
CA ASP A 21 11.73 -4.44 3.69
C ASP A 21 12.15 -5.45 2.64
N ALA A 22 12.12 -6.73 3.00
CA ALA A 22 12.21 -7.78 2.00
C ALA A 22 10.84 -7.93 1.35
N LYS A 23 10.80 -8.24 0.07
CA LYS A 23 9.54 -8.50 -0.61
C LYS A 23 9.01 -9.88 -0.23
N ILE A 24 7.70 -9.99 -0.21
CA ILE A 24 7.03 -11.26 0.06
C ILE A 24 7.21 -12.16 -1.15
N ASP A 25 7.66 -13.39 -0.92
CA ASP A 25 7.92 -14.33 -2.00
C ASP A 25 6.70 -14.51 -2.89
N GLY A 26 6.94 -14.45 -4.20
CA GLY A 26 5.91 -14.69 -5.19
C GLY A 26 4.96 -13.53 -5.44
N THR A 27 5.07 -12.42 -4.73
CA THR A 27 4.13 -11.31 -4.87
C THR A 27 4.74 -10.07 -5.52
N GLY A 28 6.02 -9.83 -5.31
CA GLY A 28 6.66 -8.59 -5.72
C GLY A 28 6.37 -7.42 -4.79
N TYR A 29 5.65 -7.65 -3.69
CA TYR A 29 5.30 -6.61 -2.72
C TYR A 29 6.09 -6.75 -1.43
N HIS A 30 6.33 -5.62 -0.76
CA HIS A 30 6.97 -5.62 0.55
C HIS A 30 5.99 -6.02 1.64
N ALA A 31 4.69 -5.73 1.45
CA ALA A 31 3.66 -6.12 2.38
C ALA A 31 2.34 -6.26 1.64
N THR A 32 1.46 -7.09 2.17
CA THR A 32 0.10 -7.25 1.64
C THR A 32 -0.86 -7.26 2.82
N GLY A 33 -2.13 -6.99 2.53
CA GLY A 33 -3.14 -6.98 3.57
C GLY A 33 -4.46 -6.50 3.00
N SER A 34 -5.30 -5.95 3.86
CA SER A 34 -6.56 -5.34 3.43
C SER A 34 -6.71 -3.98 4.09
N LEU A 35 -7.48 -3.12 3.43
CA LEU A 35 -7.75 -1.79 3.96
C LEU A 35 -9.21 -1.44 3.69
N PRO A 36 -9.77 -0.50 4.49
CA PRO A 36 -11.17 -0.09 4.28
C PRO A 36 -11.32 0.62 2.95
N CYS A 37 -12.39 0.28 2.25
CA CYS A 37 -12.72 0.92 0.97
C CYS A 37 -14.21 0.94 0.77
N ARG A 38 -14.66 1.77 -0.18
CA ARG A 38 -16.07 1.88 -0.50
C ARG A 38 -16.20 2.41 -1.92
N MET A 39 -17.15 1.84 -2.67
CA MET A 39 -17.43 2.30 -4.02
C MET A 39 -18.77 3.02 -4.03
N GLY A 40 -18.76 4.29 -4.44
CA GLY A 40 -19.97 5.10 -4.48
C GLY A 40 -20.63 5.16 -3.10
N ASN A 41 -21.90 4.84 -3.04
CA ASN A 41 -22.68 4.84 -1.81
C ASN A 41 -22.86 3.43 -1.25
N ASP A 42 -22.08 2.47 -1.74
CA ASP A 42 -22.16 1.11 -1.25
C ASP A 42 -21.66 1.00 0.18
N LYS A 43 -21.93 -0.12 0.81
CA LYS A 43 -21.48 -0.35 2.19
C LYS A 43 -19.95 -0.41 2.23
N PRO A 44 -19.36 0.03 3.34
CA PRO A 44 -17.91 -0.12 3.53
C PRO A 44 -17.51 -1.59 3.42
N MET A 45 -16.36 -1.83 2.83
CA MET A 45 -15.84 -3.17 2.65
C MET A 45 -14.33 -3.17 2.82
N GLN A 46 -13.71 -4.31 2.63
CA GLN A 46 -12.25 -4.45 2.69
C GLN A 46 -11.71 -4.73 1.31
N CYS A 47 -10.72 -3.96 0.90
CA CYS A 47 -10.04 -4.17 -0.37
C CYS A 47 -8.65 -4.72 -0.09
N GLU A 48 -8.23 -5.71 -0.87
CA GLU A 48 -6.89 -6.26 -0.73
C GLU A 48 -5.88 -5.29 -1.31
N PHE A 49 -4.70 -5.23 -0.71
CA PHE A 49 -3.64 -4.39 -1.23
C PHE A 49 -2.29 -5.07 -1.16
N GLY A 50 -1.38 -4.61 -2.01
CA GLY A 50 0.03 -4.89 -1.92
C GLY A 50 0.76 -3.56 -2.01
N VAL A 51 1.86 -3.41 -1.28
CA VAL A 51 2.61 -2.16 -1.28
C VAL A 51 4.07 -2.40 -1.64
N ILE A 52 4.60 -1.52 -2.49
CA ILE A 52 6.02 -1.49 -2.82
C ILE A 52 6.56 -0.20 -2.24
N ARG A 53 7.50 -0.32 -1.30
CA ARG A 53 8.08 0.84 -0.61
C ARG A 53 9.41 1.23 -1.19
N GLY A 54 9.62 2.54 -1.31
CA GLY A 54 10.89 3.08 -1.74
C GLY A 54 11.55 3.84 -0.61
N LYS A 55 11.98 5.07 -0.89
CA LYS A 55 12.53 5.94 0.15
C LYS A 55 11.46 6.23 1.18
N PRO A 56 11.85 6.61 2.41
CA PRO A 56 10.86 6.95 3.45
C PRO A 56 9.83 7.94 2.92
N GLY A 57 8.55 7.61 3.11
CA GLY A 57 7.46 8.44 2.62
C GLY A 57 7.02 8.14 1.21
N ASN A 58 7.76 7.29 0.48
CA ASN A 58 7.44 6.95 -0.90
C ASN A 58 6.98 5.50 -0.98
N ALA A 59 5.82 5.28 -1.59
CA ALA A 59 5.27 3.93 -1.73
C ALA A 59 4.27 3.88 -2.87
N GLU A 60 4.16 2.71 -3.48
CA GLU A 60 3.13 2.41 -4.46
C GLU A 60 2.18 1.41 -3.82
N VAL A 61 0.92 1.77 -3.71
CA VAL A 61 -0.09 0.90 -3.11
C VAL A 61 -1.00 0.41 -4.22
N HIS A 62 -1.02 -0.91 -4.40
CA HIS A 62 -1.85 -1.57 -5.42
C HIS A 62 -3.05 -2.15 -4.71
N ILE A 63 -4.24 -1.61 -5.01
CA ILE A 63 -5.47 -1.99 -4.34
C ILE A 63 -6.36 -2.73 -5.32
N THR A 64 -6.89 -3.89 -4.90
CA THR A 64 -7.78 -4.69 -5.74
C THR A 64 -9.12 -4.81 -5.03
N PRO A 65 -10.11 -3.97 -5.42
CA PRO A 65 -11.45 -4.12 -4.85
C PRO A 65 -12.08 -5.45 -5.25
N PRO A 66 -12.98 -5.99 -4.43
CA PRO A 66 -13.68 -7.23 -4.81
C PRO A 66 -14.41 -7.05 -6.15
N GLY A 67 -14.07 -7.92 -7.10
CA GLY A 67 -14.68 -7.87 -8.44
C GLY A 67 -14.28 -6.67 -9.28
N GLY A 68 -13.34 -5.85 -8.82
CA GLY A 68 -12.95 -4.64 -9.51
C GLY A 68 -11.57 -4.72 -10.11
N LEU A 69 -11.20 -3.64 -10.80
CA LEU A 69 -9.89 -3.52 -11.40
C LEU A 69 -8.90 -2.96 -10.39
N LYS A 70 -7.64 -3.33 -10.58
CA LYS A 70 -6.58 -2.85 -9.70
C LYS A 70 -6.44 -1.34 -9.79
N ARG A 71 -6.31 -0.69 -8.65
CA ARG A 71 -6.04 0.75 -8.54
C ARG A 71 -4.64 0.92 -7.97
N VAL A 72 -3.83 1.75 -8.62
CA VAL A 72 -2.48 2.05 -8.14
C VAL A 72 -2.44 3.47 -7.65
N LEU A 73 -2.04 3.65 -6.38
CA LEU A 73 -1.85 4.95 -5.77
C LEU A 73 -0.37 5.11 -5.45
N THR A 74 0.21 6.22 -5.88
CA THR A 74 1.63 6.49 -5.64
C THR A 74 1.75 7.61 -4.61
N PHE A 75 2.43 7.31 -3.50
CA PHE A 75 2.67 8.26 -2.43
C PHE A 75 4.10 8.75 -2.50
N MET A 76 4.27 10.07 -2.47
CA MET A 76 5.59 10.71 -2.49
C MET A 76 5.57 11.84 -1.47
N GLY A 77 5.93 11.49 -0.22
CA GLY A 77 5.83 12.43 0.88
C GLY A 77 4.37 12.72 1.18
N ASP A 78 3.97 13.98 1.01
CA ASP A 78 2.58 14.37 1.23
C ASP A 78 1.78 14.50 -0.06
N LYS A 79 2.34 14.00 -1.18
CA LYS A 79 1.65 14.05 -2.47
C LYS A 79 1.20 12.63 -2.85
N VAL A 80 -0.03 12.54 -3.35
CA VAL A 80 -0.60 11.26 -3.81
C VAL A 80 -1.04 11.43 -5.25
N THR A 81 -0.69 10.45 -6.10
CA THR A 81 -1.09 10.47 -7.51
C THR A 81 -1.64 9.10 -7.91
N THR A 82 -2.37 9.09 -9.03
CA THR A 82 -2.87 7.88 -9.65
C THR A 82 -2.72 8.02 -11.16
N ASN A 83 -3.47 7.25 -11.93
CA ASN A 83 -3.37 7.30 -13.39
C ASN A 83 -3.69 8.70 -13.92
N PRO A 84 -2.98 9.16 -14.95
CA PRO A 84 -3.29 10.46 -15.56
C PRO A 84 -4.74 10.53 -16.01
N GLY A 85 -5.33 11.72 -15.88
CA GLY A 85 -6.71 11.96 -16.32
C GLY A 85 -7.77 11.60 -15.30
N GLU A 86 -7.40 10.98 -14.19
CA GLU A 86 -8.37 10.64 -13.15
C GLU A 86 -8.33 11.69 -12.04
N LYS A 87 -9.50 12.00 -11.49
CA LYS A 87 -9.63 12.97 -10.42
C LYS A 87 -9.28 12.33 -9.11
N LEU A 88 -8.36 12.91 -8.37
CA LEU A 88 -7.93 12.36 -7.09
C LEU A 88 -7.95 13.42 -6.01
N LYS A 89 -8.51 13.05 -4.85
CA LYS A 89 -8.47 13.86 -3.64
C LYS A 89 -7.84 13.02 -2.55
N ALA A 90 -6.88 13.57 -1.84
CA ALA A 90 -6.20 12.87 -0.77
C ALA A 90 -6.02 13.81 0.41
N VAL A 91 -6.44 13.37 1.58
CA VAL A 91 -6.34 14.16 2.81
C VAL A 91 -5.79 13.25 3.90
N LYS A 92 -4.74 13.72 4.58
CA LYS A 92 -4.20 12.97 5.69
C LYS A 92 -4.87 13.46 6.98
N GLN A 93 -5.43 12.53 7.73
CA GLN A 93 -6.10 12.83 8.99
C GLN A 93 -5.50 11.94 10.07
N GLY A 94 -4.64 12.52 10.91
CA GLY A 94 -3.93 11.76 11.91
C GLY A 94 -2.97 10.78 11.25
N TYR A 95 -3.20 9.50 11.46
CA TYR A 95 -2.34 8.46 10.89
C TYR A 95 -2.95 7.78 9.67
N ASP A 96 -4.05 8.32 9.15
CA ASP A 96 -4.73 7.71 8.00
C ASP A 96 -4.82 8.67 6.84
N TRP A 97 -4.67 8.13 5.64
CA TRP A 97 -4.95 8.85 4.42
C TRP A 97 -6.36 8.52 3.96
N SER A 98 -7.14 9.55 3.67
CA SER A 98 -8.45 9.40 3.04
C SER A 98 -8.27 9.76 1.58
N VAL A 99 -8.42 8.80 0.68
CA VAL A 99 -8.18 8.98 -0.74
C VAL A 99 -9.46 8.68 -1.51
N GLU A 100 -9.81 9.60 -2.41
CA GLU A 100 -11.01 9.48 -3.21
C GLU A 100 -10.64 9.63 -4.67
N VAL A 101 -11.07 8.68 -5.52
CA VAL A 101 -10.78 8.72 -6.95
C VAL A 101 -12.09 8.81 -7.73
N ASN A 102 -12.17 9.83 -8.59
CA ASN A 102 -13.32 10.07 -9.46
C ASN A 102 -14.63 10.27 -8.70
N ASP A 103 -14.55 10.76 -7.46
CA ASP A 103 -15.72 10.93 -6.58
C ASP A 103 -16.50 9.64 -6.40
N TYR A 104 -15.85 8.50 -6.57
CA TYR A 104 -16.51 7.20 -6.53
C TYR A 104 -15.76 6.18 -5.67
N GLU A 105 -14.45 6.05 -5.88
CA GLU A 105 -13.65 5.09 -5.12
C GLU A 105 -13.15 5.78 -3.85
N HIS A 106 -13.40 5.17 -2.70
CA HIS A 106 -12.96 5.71 -1.41
C HIS A 106 -12.07 4.70 -0.72
N TYR A 107 -10.89 5.14 -0.30
CA TYR A 107 -9.91 4.27 0.35
C TYR A 107 -9.40 4.93 1.62
N THR A 108 -9.27 4.16 2.69
CA THR A 108 -8.61 4.61 3.92
C THR A 108 -7.30 3.84 4.01
N ILE A 109 -6.19 4.57 3.93
CA ILE A 109 -4.87 3.95 3.86
C ILE A 109 -4.10 4.35 5.10
N PRO A 110 -3.90 3.42 6.04
CA PRO A 110 -3.11 3.71 7.24
C PRO A 110 -1.68 4.08 6.89
N GLU A 111 -1.11 5.01 7.64
CA GLU A 111 0.26 5.45 7.43
C GLU A 111 1.23 4.26 7.46
N ALA A 112 0.96 3.26 8.30
CA ALA A 112 1.80 2.10 8.41
C ALA A 112 1.94 1.31 7.09
N VAL A 113 0.94 1.39 6.22
CA VAL A 113 1.03 0.74 4.91
C VAL A 113 2.18 1.36 4.11
N ILE A 114 2.31 2.68 4.20
CA ILE A 114 3.33 3.42 3.45
C ILE A 114 4.69 3.32 4.12
N SER A 115 4.73 3.49 5.43
CA SER A 115 6.00 3.60 6.15
C SER A 115 6.55 2.26 6.62
N GLY A 116 5.71 1.25 6.74
CA GLY A 116 6.15 -0.05 7.23
C GLY A 116 5.94 -0.25 8.72
N GLY A 117 5.18 0.62 9.34
CA GLY A 117 4.85 0.48 10.74
C GLY A 117 5.71 1.35 11.64
#